data_4ed084c9ca39378baf408611b8b1658b
#
_entry.id   4ed084c9ca39378baf408611b8b1658b
#
_cell.length_a   1.000
_cell.length_b   1.000
_cell.length_c   1.000
_cell.angle_alpha   90.00
_cell.angle_beta   90.00
_cell.angle_gamma   90.00
#
_symmetry.space_group_name_H-M   'P 1'
#
loop_
_entity.id
_entity.type
_entity.pdbx_description
1 polymer ?
#
loop_
_entity_poly.entity_id
_entity_poly.type
_entity_poly.pdbx_seq_one_letter_code
_entity_poly.pdbx_strand_id
1 'polypeptide(L)'
;MSTPPLPHDGRPGIPVALETVDVAVRQPLDALVALRGLVGQEQVFLLESLAGPLADTRASLVGITGLLEVRVHRSRVTLTGVDDLVVSATDALRTAGVVRDADDGLLLTGDEGMWDLPRVLDAMFDVERDPGRFGFGLLVFHGYDAVRYIERLPRLIADPPDPAPDAVFALVRALVSVDLTAGTASLTVAEAPGWPALAPADLVAALVAPAAPTEDGDVPEPGSVADDTTEDVFVAQAERALEHIRIGDIYQVQVGHAITVQTSVSDLAVYRRMRERNPSPYMSLLPIAGRVVVGASPELFLRLEGRTATMRPIAGTTRRSGD
;
A
#
# COMPACT_ATOMS: atom_id res chain seq x y z
N MET A 1 14.68 -0.31 24.29
CA MET A 1 14.57 1.12 24.63
C MET A 1 13.16 1.54 24.25
N SER A 2 12.35 2.06 25.19
CA SER A 2 11.03 2.60 24.86
C SER A 2 11.25 3.93 24.17
N THR A 3 10.78 4.07 22.94
CA THR A 3 10.73 5.37 22.25
C THR A 3 9.93 6.34 23.13
N PRO A 4 10.43 7.53 23.43
CA PRO A 4 9.65 8.50 24.20
C PRO A 4 8.35 8.82 23.44
N PRO A 5 7.23 9.06 24.14
CA PRO A 5 6.01 9.49 23.49
C PRO A 5 6.30 10.78 22.71
N LEU A 6 5.78 10.85 21.47
CA LEU A 6 5.86 12.10 20.69
C LEU A 6 5.20 13.23 21.50
N PRO A 7 5.73 14.43 21.46
CA PRO A 7 5.15 15.55 22.15
C PRO A 7 3.73 15.82 21.63
N HIS A 8 2.72 15.54 22.45
CA HIS A 8 1.37 16.05 22.22
C HIS A 8 1.39 17.53 22.60
N ASP A 9 1.01 18.38 21.65
CA ASP A 9 0.89 19.83 21.88
C ASP A 9 -0.29 20.20 22.80
N GLY A 10 -0.93 19.22 23.43
CA GLY A 10 -2.08 19.38 24.31
C GLY A 10 -3.39 19.70 23.58
N ARG A 11 -3.40 19.68 22.25
CA ARG A 11 -4.64 19.80 21.49
C ARG A 11 -5.42 18.48 21.57
N PRO A 12 -6.76 18.53 21.74
CA PRO A 12 -7.57 17.32 21.62
C PRO A 12 -7.46 16.78 20.19
N GLY A 13 -7.30 15.46 20.04
CA GLY A 13 -7.31 14.82 18.74
C GLY A 13 -8.64 15.02 18.01
N ILE A 14 -8.64 14.88 16.70
CA ILE A 14 -9.86 14.89 15.87
C ILE A 14 -10.70 13.68 16.29
N PRO A 15 -11.92 13.88 16.84
CA PRO A 15 -12.74 12.77 17.28
C PRO A 15 -13.27 12.00 16.06
N VAL A 16 -12.97 10.70 15.99
CA VAL A 16 -13.40 9.81 14.91
C VAL A 16 -14.35 8.76 15.46
N ALA A 17 -15.56 8.71 14.91
CA ALA A 17 -16.52 7.65 15.18
C ALA A 17 -16.36 6.52 14.16
N LEU A 18 -16.37 5.27 14.65
CA LEU A 18 -16.36 4.08 13.79
C LEU A 18 -17.73 3.41 13.84
N GLU A 19 -18.35 3.26 12.67
CA GLU A 19 -19.56 2.47 12.50
C GLU A 19 -19.20 1.16 11.79
N THR A 20 -19.59 0.02 12.36
CA THR A 20 -19.33 -1.30 11.76
C THR A 20 -20.65 -2.03 11.56
N VAL A 21 -20.86 -2.51 10.34
CA VAL A 21 -22.04 -3.29 9.95
C VAL A 21 -21.62 -4.57 9.23
N ASP A 22 -22.36 -5.65 9.44
CA ASP A 22 -22.17 -6.89 8.68
C ASP A 22 -22.68 -6.71 7.24
N VAL A 23 -21.95 -7.23 6.26
CA VAL A 23 -22.29 -7.13 4.85
C VAL A 23 -22.19 -8.49 4.15
N ALA A 24 -23.01 -8.68 3.12
CA ALA A 24 -23.03 -9.90 2.34
C ALA A 24 -22.07 -9.78 1.13
N VAL A 25 -20.76 -9.85 1.39
CA VAL A 25 -19.73 -9.85 0.35
C VAL A 25 -19.22 -11.26 0.13
N ARG A 26 -19.36 -11.79 -1.08
CA ARG A 26 -18.88 -13.15 -1.45
C ARG A 26 -17.46 -13.12 -1.98
N GLN A 27 -17.13 -12.12 -2.78
CA GLN A 27 -15.82 -12.00 -3.42
C GLN A 27 -15.26 -10.59 -3.16
N PRO A 28 -14.04 -10.45 -2.64
CA PRO A 28 -13.41 -9.14 -2.43
C PRO A 28 -13.29 -8.31 -3.71
N LEU A 29 -13.10 -8.97 -4.85
CA LEU A 29 -13.00 -8.30 -6.14
C LEU A 29 -14.33 -7.64 -6.58
N ASP A 30 -15.48 -8.26 -6.25
CA ASP A 30 -16.80 -7.67 -6.53
C ASP A 30 -17.01 -6.41 -5.67
N ALA A 31 -16.58 -6.44 -4.40
CA ALA A 31 -16.59 -5.28 -3.52
C ALA A 31 -15.70 -4.15 -4.05
N LEU A 32 -14.50 -4.46 -4.56
CA LEU A 32 -13.64 -3.47 -5.20
C LEU A 32 -14.36 -2.78 -6.37
N VAL A 33 -14.96 -3.56 -7.27
CA VAL A 33 -15.65 -3.01 -8.46
C VAL A 33 -16.84 -2.15 -8.04
N ALA A 34 -17.65 -2.61 -7.09
CA ALA A 34 -18.79 -1.87 -6.58
C ALA A 34 -18.39 -0.53 -5.95
N LEU A 35 -17.39 -0.53 -5.08
CA LEU A 35 -16.90 0.68 -4.41
C LEU A 35 -16.21 1.64 -5.39
N ARG A 36 -15.46 1.14 -6.39
CA ARG A 36 -14.89 1.97 -7.45
C ARG A 36 -15.96 2.70 -8.27
N GLY A 37 -17.10 2.07 -8.49
CA GLY A 37 -18.25 2.70 -9.16
C GLY A 37 -18.89 3.83 -8.35
N LEU A 38 -18.74 3.81 -7.02
CA LEU A 38 -19.34 4.79 -6.12
C LEU A 38 -18.42 5.99 -5.86
N VAL A 39 -17.13 5.74 -5.53
CA VAL A 39 -16.21 6.80 -5.05
C VAL A 39 -15.06 7.10 -6.02
N GLY A 40 -14.93 6.38 -7.12
CA GLY A 40 -13.82 6.51 -8.07
C GLY A 40 -12.71 5.47 -7.84
N GLN A 41 -12.07 5.09 -8.95
CA GLN A 41 -11.05 4.03 -8.94
C GLN A 41 -9.77 4.41 -8.19
N GLU A 42 -9.47 5.70 -8.12
CA GLU A 42 -8.27 6.26 -7.48
C GLU A 42 -8.33 6.24 -5.95
N GLN A 43 -9.49 5.92 -5.36
CA GLN A 43 -9.68 5.90 -3.91
C GLN A 43 -9.82 4.48 -3.34
N VAL A 44 -10.02 3.46 -4.19
CA VAL A 44 -10.36 2.11 -3.70
C VAL A 44 -9.21 1.15 -3.94
N PHE A 45 -8.70 0.57 -2.85
CA PHE A 45 -7.66 -0.45 -2.87
C PHE A 45 -8.18 -1.84 -2.51
N LEU A 46 -7.44 -2.86 -2.94
CA LEU A 46 -7.67 -4.26 -2.57
C LEU A 46 -6.37 -4.89 -2.07
N LEU A 47 -6.45 -5.53 -0.90
CA LEU A 47 -5.46 -6.46 -0.40
C LEU A 47 -6.16 -7.82 -0.26
N GLU A 48 -5.74 -8.80 -1.05
CA GLU A 48 -6.43 -10.09 -1.15
C GLU A 48 -5.48 -11.26 -0.87
N SER A 49 -5.95 -12.24 -0.12
CA SER A 49 -5.22 -13.47 0.16
C SER A 49 -5.86 -14.62 -0.60
N LEU A 50 -5.18 -15.22 -1.59
CA LEU A 50 -5.74 -16.25 -2.46
C LEU A 50 -5.15 -17.65 -2.22
N ALA A 51 -3.84 -17.75 -2.15
CA ALA A 51 -3.15 -19.04 -2.05
C ALA A 51 -2.00 -18.92 -1.04
N GLY A 52 -1.71 -20.00 -0.32
CA GLY A 52 -0.64 -20.04 0.66
C GLY A 52 -1.04 -20.77 1.94
N PRO A 53 -0.19 -20.71 2.98
CA PRO A 53 -0.50 -21.30 4.28
C PRO A 53 -1.73 -20.64 4.90
N LEU A 54 -2.57 -21.41 5.59
CA LEU A 54 -3.77 -20.91 6.29
C LEU A 54 -3.47 -19.74 7.25
N ALA A 55 -2.28 -19.69 7.82
CA ALA A 55 -1.86 -18.58 8.67
C ALA A 55 -1.77 -17.23 7.93
N ASP A 56 -1.61 -17.25 6.61
CA ASP A 56 -1.45 -16.07 5.77
C ASP A 56 -2.72 -15.72 4.99
N THR A 57 -3.60 -16.71 4.77
CA THR A 57 -4.83 -16.57 3.97
C THR A 57 -6.07 -16.41 4.84
N ARG A 58 -6.04 -15.48 5.82
CA ARG A 58 -7.12 -15.29 6.79
C ARG A 58 -8.16 -14.29 6.35
N ALA A 59 -7.74 -13.22 5.71
CA ALA A 59 -8.62 -12.09 5.40
C ALA A 59 -8.25 -11.42 4.09
N SER A 60 -9.26 -10.80 3.47
CA SER A 60 -9.08 -9.86 2.38
C SER A 60 -9.69 -8.53 2.76
N LEU A 61 -9.08 -7.45 2.31
CA LEU A 61 -9.44 -6.08 2.67
C LEU A 61 -9.72 -5.26 1.41
N VAL A 62 -10.88 -4.62 1.34
CA VAL A 62 -11.18 -3.61 0.32
C VAL A 62 -11.42 -2.29 1.03
N GLY A 63 -10.57 -1.30 0.78
CA GLY A 63 -10.63 -0.05 1.52
C GLY A 63 -10.81 1.17 0.63
N ILE A 64 -11.32 2.23 1.24
CA ILE A 64 -11.47 3.56 0.64
C ILE A 64 -10.52 4.52 1.35
N THR A 65 -9.76 5.27 0.56
CA THR A 65 -8.90 6.38 1.00
C THR A 65 -9.48 7.73 0.53
N GLY A 66 -8.64 8.74 0.28
CA GLY A 66 -9.06 10.00 -0.35
C GLY A 66 -9.23 11.17 0.62
N LEU A 67 -9.19 10.96 1.95
CA LEU A 67 -9.25 12.05 2.92
C LEU A 67 -7.91 12.77 3.06
N LEU A 68 -6.83 12.02 3.15
CA LEU A 68 -5.46 12.53 3.29
C LEU A 68 -4.48 11.53 2.69
N GLU A 69 -3.57 12.02 1.86
CA GLU A 69 -2.42 11.28 1.38
C GLU A 69 -1.15 12.11 1.60
N VAL A 70 -0.15 11.51 2.23
CA VAL A 70 1.18 12.10 2.46
C VAL A 70 2.19 11.32 1.66
N ARG A 71 2.95 12.01 0.81
CA ARG A 71 4.00 11.44 -0.04
C ARG A 71 5.35 11.96 0.39
N VAL A 72 6.33 11.09 0.38
CA VAL A 72 7.73 11.45 0.60
C VAL A 72 8.55 11.06 -0.61
N HIS A 73 9.30 12.01 -1.15
CA HIS A 73 10.27 11.76 -2.21
C HIS A 73 11.53 12.61 -1.99
N ARG A 74 12.69 11.98 -1.82
CA ARG A 74 13.96 12.65 -1.54
C ARG A 74 13.85 13.66 -0.41
N SER A 75 13.26 13.25 0.71
CA SER A 75 12.96 14.07 1.89
C SER A 75 11.90 15.15 1.68
N ARG A 76 11.44 15.42 0.46
CA ARG A 76 10.31 16.32 0.22
C ARG A 76 9.01 15.64 0.65
N VAL A 77 8.19 16.37 1.40
CA VAL A 77 6.88 15.90 1.88
C VAL A 77 5.79 16.70 1.18
N THR A 78 4.85 15.98 0.56
CA THR A 78 3.69 16.57 -0.10
C THR A 78 2.43 15.98 0.51
N LEU A 79 1.48 16.85 0.87
CA LEU A 79 0.18 16.44 1.41
C LEU A 79 -0.92 16.81 0.42
N THR A 80 -1.86 15.90 0.20
CA THR A 80 -3.05 16.10 -0.62
C THR A 80 -4.28 15.50 0.07
N GLY A 81 -5.47 16.05 -0.20
CA GLY A 81 -6.73 15.56 0.38
C GLY A 81 -7.67 16.69 0.73
N VAL A 82 -8.44 16.52 1.80
CA VAL A 82 -9.36 17.52 2.33
C VAL A 82 -8.56 18.66 2.96
N ASP A 83 -8.84 19.91 2.56
CA ASP A 83 -8.04 21.08 2.93
C ASP A 83 -7.78 21.20 4.44
N ASP A 84 -8.82 21.06 5.27
CA ASP A 84 -8.69 21.15 6.72
C ASP A 84 -7.81 20.04 7.31
N LEU A 85 -7.85 18.82 6.74
CA LEU A 85 -6.97 17.73 7.15
C LEU A 85 -5.54 17.95 6.70
N VAL A 86 -5.34 18.49 5.49
CA VAL A 86 -4.00 18.85 4.99
C VAL A 86 -3.36 19.91 5.87
N VAL A 87 -4.11 20.94 6.24
CA VAL A 87 -3.65 21.98 7.16
C VAL A 87 -3.31 21.39 8.53
N SER A 88 -4.23 20.63 9.12
CA SER A 88 -4.05 20.01 10.44
C SER A 88 -2.85 19.06 10.47
N ALA A 89 -2.70 18.22 9.44
CA ALA A 89 -1.56 17.31 9.33
C ALA A 89 -0.22 18.05 9.17
N THR A 90 -0.21 19.10 8.35
CA THR A 90 0.98 19.93 8.17
C THR A 90 1.42 20.57 9.49
N ASP A 91 0.47 21.13 10.24
CA ASP A 91 0.75 21.76 11.54
C ASP A 91 1.20 20.74 12.59
N ALA A 92 0.59 19.56 12.63
CA ALA A 92 1.00 18.47 13.51
C ALA A 92 2.43 18.01 13.21
N LEU A 93 2.77 17.81 11.94
CA LEU A 93 4.11 17.41 11.52
C LEU A 93 5.17 18.48 11.82
N ARG A 94 4.85 19.77 11.65
CA ARG A 94 5.73 20.90 12.05
C ARG A 94 5.93 20.94 13.55
N THR A 95 4.84 20.86 14.31
CA THR A 95 4.87 20.92 15.79
C THR A 95 5.69 19.77 16.36
N ALA A 96 5.56 18.56 15.78
CA ALA A 96 6.36 17.41 16.16
C ALA A 96 7.83 17.49 15.71
N GLY A 97 8.21 18.49 14.90
CA GLY A 97 9.56 18.65 14.38
C GLY A 97 9.94 17.63 13.30
N VAL A 98 8.95 16.91 12.75
CA VAL A 98 9.17 15.90 11.71
C VAL A 98 9.45 16.55 10.36
N VAL A 99 8.81 17.68 10.09
CA VAL A 99 9.03 18.47 8.87
C VAL A 99 9.42 19.91 9.20
N ARG A 100 10.09 20.55 8.26
CA ARG A 100 10.42 21.97 8.26
C ARG A 100 10.03 22.61 6.94
N ASP A 101 9.78 23.91 6.97
CA ASP A 101 9.56 24.67 5.75
C ASP A 101 10.88 24.84 4.97
N ALA A 102 10.77 24.85 3.66
CA ALA A 102 11.82 25.16 2.70
C ALA A 102 11.25 26.02 1.57
N ASP A 103 12.11 26.63 0.75
CA ASP A 103 11.71 27.57 -0.31
C ASP A 103 10.66 26.99 -1.28
N ASP A 104 10.64 25.67 -1.44
CA ASP A 104 9.81 24.96 -2.39
C ASP A 104 8.86 23.94 -1.72
N GLY A 105 8.53 24.10 -0.45
CA GLY A 105 7.56 23.29 0.28
C GLY A 105 8.07 22.72 1.60
N LEU A 106 7.65 21.49 1.95
CA LEU A 106 8.02 20.82 3.19
C LEU A 106 9.13 19.81 2.95
N LEU A 107 10.10 19.76 3.86
CA LEU A 107 11.15 18.75 3.91
C LEU A 107 11.15 18.04 5.25
N LEU A 108 11.48 16.75 5.24
CA LEU A 108 11.82 16.03 6.48
C LEU A 108 12.97 16.74 7.20
N THR A 109 12.91 16.81 8.51
CA THR A 109 13.98 17.41 9.33
C THR A 109 15.23 16.53 9.37
N GLY A 110 15.05 15.20 9.22
CA GLY A 110 16.09 14.18 9.12
C GLY A 110 15.51 12.89 8.59
N ASP A 111 16.38 11.92 8.29
CA ASP A 111 15.96 10.62 7.74
C ASP A 111 15.00 9.87 8.70
N GLU A 112 15.18 10.01 10.01
CA GLU A 112 14.32 9.43 11.04
C GLU A 112 12.88 9.93 10.95
N GLY A 113 12.66 11.15 10.45
CA GLY A 113 11.34 11.74 10.25
C GLY A 113 10.43 10.92 9.37
N MET A 114 10.98 10.13 8.42
CA MET A 114 10.21 9.19 7.60
C MET A 114 9.39 8.21 8.46
N TRP A 115 9.99 7.71 9.55
CA TRP A 115 9.40 6.69 10.44
C TRP A 115 8.52 7.31 11.53
N ASP A 116 8.68 8.60 11.80
CA ASP A 116 7.83 9.33 12.73
C ASP A 116 6.56 9.88 12.06
N LEU A 117 6.57 10.10 10.74
CA LEU A 117 5.40 10.53 9.97
C LEU A 117 4.12 9.74 10.35
N PRO A 118 4.06 8.40 10.20
CA PRO A 118 2.84 7.66 10.47
C PRO A 118 2.40 7.75 11.95
N ARG A 119 3.34 7.90 12.88
CA ARG A 119 3.03 8.07 14.31
C ARG A 119 2.36 9.41 14.59
N VAL A 120 2.87 10.49 13.98
CA VAL A 120 2.29 11.83 14.13
C VAL A 120 0.91 11.88 13.48
N LEU A 121 0.78 11.33 12.27
CA LEU A 121 -0.50 11.29 11.56
C LEU A 121 -1.55 10.46 12.32
N ASP A 122 -1.17 9.33 12.91
CA ASP A 122 -2.09 8.51 13.71
C ASP A 122 -2.51 9.22 15.01
N ALA A 123 -1.57 9.92 15.66
CA ALA A 123 -1.81 10.65 16.89
C ALA A 123 -2.72 11.90 16.74
N MET A 124 -2.99 12.33 15.50
CA MET A 124 -3.95 13.41 15.23
C MET A 124 -5.39 13.01 15.54
N PHE A 125 -5.69 11.72 15.63
CA PHE A 125 -7.06 11.21 15.74
C PHE A 125 -7.32 10.61 17.11
N ASP A 126 -8.44 11.03 17.72
CA ASP A 126 -9.00 10.40 18.91
C ASP A 126 -10.06 9.38 18.46
N VAL A 127 -9.70 8.10 18.50
CA VAL A 127 -10.52 7.01 17.98
C VAL A 127 -10.44 5.79 18.89
N GLU A 128 -11.60 5.26 19.27
CA GLU A 128 -11.67 3.99 19.97
C GLU A 128 -11.49 2.83 18.98
N ARG A 129 -10.39 2.08 19.12
CA ARG A 129 -10.03 0.97 18.24
C ARG A 129 -10.31 -0.37 18.90
N ASP A 130 -10.89 -1.30 18.14
CA ASP A 130 -10.95 -2.71 18.51
C ASP A 130 -9.53 -3.33 18.30
N PRO A 131 -8.88 -3.85 19.36
CA PRO A 131 -7.56 -4.46 19.22
C PRO A 131 -7.51 -5.68 18.30
N GLY A 132 -8.65 -6.32 18.05
CA GLY A 132 -8.78 -7.50 17.19
C GLY A 132 -9.06 -7.20 15.72
N ARG A 133 -9.33 -5.94 15.38
CA ARG A 133 -9.78 -5.55 14.03
C ARG A 133 -9.13 -4.25 13.59
N PHE A 134 -8.61 -4.23 12.37
CA PHE A 134 -8.24 -2.97 11.73
C PHE A 134 -9.52 -2.31 11.18
N GLY A 135 -9.84 -1.12 11.65
CA GLY A 135 -11.01 -0.35 11.18
C GLY A 135 -10.66 1.07 10.73
N PHE A 136 -9.53 1.61 11.24
CA PHE A 136 -9.07 2.97 10.93
C PHE A 136 -7.56 3.07 11.10
N GLY A 137 -6.90 3.79 10.21
CA GLY A 137 -5.47 4.01 10.21
C GLY A 137 -4.94 4.34 8.81
N LEU A 138 -3.71 3.96 8.52
CA LEU A 138 -3.02 4.30 7.29
C LEU A 138 -2.80 3.07 6.42
N LEU A 139 -3.11 3.20 5.12
CA LEU A 139 -2.51 2.37 4.08
C LEU A 139 -1.13 2.94 3.78
N VAL A 140 -0.10 2.10 3.90
CA VAL A 140 1.29 2.54 3.73
C VAL A 140 1.93 1.79 2.57
N PHE A 141 2.60 2.54 1.72
CA PHE A 141 3.45 2.02 0.66
C PHE A 141 4.88 2.54 0.86
N HIS A 142 5.85 1.64 0.89
CA HIS A 142 7.26 1.99 0.83
C HIS A 142 7.84 1.55 -0.51
N GLY A 143 8.38 2.49 -1.27
CA GLY A 143 9.18 2.21 -2.45
C GLY A 143 10.53 1.61 -2.06
N TYR A 144 11.26 1.08 -3.04
CA TYR A 144 12.60 0.50 -2.81
C TYR A 144 13.55 1.51 -2.18
N ASP A 145 13.50 2.76 -2.59
CA ASP A 145 14.37 3.84 -2.09
C ASP A 145 14.08 4.27 -0.65
N ALA A 146 13.01 3.77 0.00
CA ALA A 146 12.77 3.98 1.42
C ALA A 146 13.91 3.45 2.30
N VAL A 147 14.68 2.47 1.82
CA VAL A 147 15.89 1.97 2.49
C VAL A 147 16.92 3.08 2.78
N ARG A 148 16.93 4.16 1.98
CA ARG A 148 17.87 5.27 2.12
C ARG A 148 17.64 6.14 3.35
N TYR A 149 16.48 5.99 4.01
CA TYR A 149 16.17 6.61 5.29
C TYR A 149 16.61 5.75 6.49
N ILE A 150 17.18 4.57 6.21
CA ILE A 150 17.77 3.67 7.21
C ILE A 150 19.28 3.57 6.98
N GLU A 151 19.68 3.41 5.69
CA GLU A 151 21.05 3.13 5.28
C GLU A 151 21.60 4.25 4.38
N ARG A 152 22.85 4.65 4.62
CA ARG A 152 23.54 5.64 3.79
C ARG A 152 24.05 4.99 2.50
N LEU A 153 23.16 4.82 1.54
CA LEU A 153 23.47 4.24 0.25
C LEU A 153 23.70 5.33 -0.82
N PRO A 154 24.71 5.20 -1.69
CA PRO A 154 24.91 6.14 -2.79
C PRO A 154 23.75 6.03 -3.80
N ARG A 155 23.31 7.17 -4.35
CA ARG A 155 22.40 7.20 -5.50
C ARG A 155 23.22 7.08 -6.78
N LEU A 156 23.25 5.87 -7.35
CA LEU A 156 24.01 5.58 -8.55
C LEU A 156 23.20 5.80 -9.84
N ILE A 157 21.88 5.82 -9.72
CA ILE A 157 20.96 5.97 -10.86
C ILE A 157 20.18 7.27 -10.65
N ALA A 158 20.07 8.07 -11.71
CA ALA A 158 19.24 9.27 -11.70
C ALA A 158 17.75 8.88 -11.68
N ASP A 159 16.92 9.73 -11.06
CA ASP A 159 15.48 9.53 -11.11
C ASP A 159 14.97 9.67 -12.55
N PRO A 160 13.94 8.89 -12.91
CA PRO A 160 13.22 9.12 -14.14
C PRO A 160 12.49 10.50 -14.10
N PRO A 161 12.01 11.00 -15.25
CA PRO A 161 11.29 12.29 -15.30
C PRO A 161 10.08 12.37 -14.37
N ASP A 162 9.43 11.26 -14.10
CA ASP A 162 8.30 11.12 -13.18
C ASP A 162 8.59 10.01 -12.16
N PRO A 163 9.36 10.33 -11.09
CA PRO A 163 9.76 9.33 -10.11
C PRO A 163 8.58 8.91 -9.21
N ALA A 164 8.58 7.63 -8.84
CA ALA A 164 7.69 7.17 -7.79
C ALA A 164 8.12 7.75 -6.43
N PRO A 165 7.20 8.02 -5.50
CA PRO A 165 7.56 8.43 -4.15
C PRO A 165 8.31 7.31 -3.41
N ASP A 166 9.20 7.71 -2.48
CA ASP A 166 9.91 6.78 -1.60
C ASP A 166 8.94 6.14 -0.59
N ALA A 167 7.93 6.91 -0.16
CA ALA A 167 6.84 6.39 0.67
C ALA A 167 5.53 7.17 0.45
N VAL A 168 4.41 6.48 0.69
CA VAL A 168 3.06 7.05 0.70
C VAL A 168 2.32 6.58 1.94
N PHE A 169 1.62 7.50 2.59
CA PHE A 169 0.75 7.25 3.73
C PHE A 169 -0.65 7.78 3.39
N ALA A 170 -1.61 6.90 3.17
CA ALA A 170 -2.98 7.28 2.82
C ALA A 170 -3.95 6.91 3.94
N LEU A 171 -4.76 7.87 4.39
CA LEU A 171 -5.73 7.65 5.45
C LEU A 171 -6.87 6.77 4.94
N VAL A 172 -7.10 5.64 5.63
CA VAL A 172 -8.19 4.71 5.32
C VAL A 172 -9.46 5.22 5.99
N ARG A 173 -10.49 5.49 5.18
CA ARG A 173 -11.76 6.02 5.62
C ARG A 173 -12.83 4.96 5.83
N ALA A 174 -12.86 3.96 4.93
CA ALA A 174 -13.78 2.85 5.05
C ALA A 174 -13.07 1.55 4.66
N LEU A 175 -13.50 0.44 5.26
CA LEU A 175 -12.88 -0.86 5.05
C LEU A 175 -13.93 -1.96 5.05
N VAL A 176 -14.00 -2.72 3.97
CA VAL A 176 -14.64 -4.03 3.91
C VAL A 176 -13.60 -5.07 4.29
N SER A 177 -13.85 -5.78 5.38
CA SER A 177 -13.01 -6.89 5.84
C SER A 177 -13.76 -8.20 5.59
N VAL A 178 -13.19 -9.08 4.79
CA VAL A 178 -13.73 -10.41 4.49
C VAL A 178 -12.90 -11.44 5.26
N ASP A 179 -13.49 -12.08 6.25
CA ASP A 179 -12.88 -13.20 6.96
C ASP A 179 -13.08 -14.47 6.13
N LEU A 180 -12.00 -14.95 5.53
CA LEU A 180 -12.00 -16.13 4.67
C LEU A 180 -12.17 -17.43 5.47
N THR A 181 -11.88 -17.41 6.77
CA THR A 181 -12.01 -18.57 7.66
C THR A 181 -13.45 -18.72 8.16
N ALA A 182 -14.03 -17.62 8.61
CA ALA A 182 -15.41 -17.59 9.11
C ALA A 182 -16.45 -17.49 7.97
N GLY A 183 -16.04 -17.06 6.78
CA GLY A 183 -16.95 -16.80 5.64
C GLY A 183 -17.86 -15.60 5.89
N THR A 184 -17.43 -14.64 6.70
CA THR A 184 -18.17 -13.44 7.04
C THR A 184 -17.50 -12.19 6.50
N ALA A 185 -18.27 -11.12 6.32
CA ALA A 185 -17.72 -9.83 5.94
C ALA A 185 -18.36 -8.70 6.74
N SER A 186 -17.59 -7.66 7.00
CA SER A 186 -18.04 -6.45 7.66
C SER A 186 -17.51 -5.21 6.95
N LEU A 187 -18.31 -4.14 6.96
CA LEU A 187 -17.92 -2.81 6.53
C LEU A 187 -17.73 -1.95 7.79
N THR A 188 -16.56 -1.35 7.93
CA THR A 188 -16.30 -0.31 8.93
C THR A 188 -16.13 1.02 8.23
N VAL A 189 -16.83 2.05 8.67
CA VAL A 189 -16.76 3.43 8.15
C VAL A 189 -16.30 4.35 9.27
N ALA A 190 -15.32 5.19 8.98
CA ALA A 190 -14.82 6.22 9.87
C ALA A 190 -15.42 7.57 9.47
N GLU A 191 -15.94 8.29 10.45
CA GLU A 191 -16.51 9.63 10.28
C GLU A 191 -15.99 10.59 11.34
N ALA A 192 -15.77 11.83 10.95
CA ALA A 192 -15.42 12.91 11.84
C ALA A 192 -16.08 14.22 11.38
N PRO A 193 -16.26 15.19 12.29
CA PRO A 193 -16.78 16.51 11.95
C PRO A 193 -15.96 17.19 10.85
N GLY A 194 -16.62 17.74 9.84
CA GLY A 194 -15.98 18.43 8.72
C GLY A 194 -15.51 17.54 7.58
N TRP A 195 -15.58 16.23 7.70
CA TRP A 195 -15.25 15.35 6.56
C TRP A 195 -16.40 15.35 5.53
N PRO A 196 -16.09 15.18 4.24
CA PRO A 196 -17.11 14.99 3.21
C PRO A 196 -18.01 13.82 3.58
N ALA A 197 -19.31 13.88 3.34
CA ALA A 197 -20.22 12.78 3.67
C ALA A 197 -19.89 11.49 2.90
N LEU A 198 -19.93 10.35 3.58
CA LEU A 198 -19.85 9.01 3.00
C LEU A 198 -20.84 8.10 3.75
N ALA A 199 -22.07 8.07 3.30
CA ALA A 199 -23.12 7.36 4.04
C ALA A 199 -22.87 5.83 4.04
N PRO A 200 -22.81 5.17 5.21
CA PRO A 200 -22.67 3.71 5.28
C PRO A 200 -23.74 2.97 4.48
N ALA A 201 -24.98 3.51 4.46
CA ALA A 201 -26.07 2.92 3.71
C ALA A 201 -25.81 2.85 2.19
N ASP A 202 -25.18 3.87 1.60
CA ASP A 202 -24.84 3.89 0.17
C ASP A 202 -23.76 2.85 -0.15
N LEU A 203 -22.77 2.71 0.74
CA LEU A 203 -21.73 1.67 0.62
C LEU A 203 -22.34 0.27 0.70
N VAL A 204 -23.22 0.03 1.68
CA VAL A 204 -23.93 -1.26 1.82
C VAL A 204 -24.78 -1.53 0.58
N ALA A 205 -25.52 -0.54 0.06
CA ALA A 205 -26.32 -0.69 -1.15
C ALA A 205 -25.47 -1.06 -2.36
N ALA A 206 -24.30 -0.42 -2.53
CA ALA A 206 -23.36 -0.75 -3.60
C ALA A 206 -22.81 -2.18 -3.46
N LEU A 207 -22.46 -2.60 -2.25
CA LEU A 207 -21.87 -3.94 -1.99
C LEU A 207 -22.86 -5.09 -2.20
N VAL A 208 -24.16 -4.88 -2.02
CA VAL A 208 -25.21 -5.92 -2.20
C VAL A 208 -25.82 -5.87 -3.60
N ALA A 209 -25.56 -4.84 -4.38
CA ALA A 209 -26.00 -4.75 -5.77
C ALA A 209 -25.37 -5.88 -6.61
N PRO A 210 -26.09 -6.41 -7.62
CA PRO A 210 -25.48 -7.35 -8.55
C PRO A 210 -24.22 -6.73 -9.17
N ALA A 211 -23.10 -7.47 -9.14
CA ALA A 211 -21.89 -7.03 -9.82
C ALA A 211 -22.18 -6.78 -11.31
N ALA A 212 -21.77 -5.63 -11.83
CA ALA A 212 -21.88 -5.38 -13.24
C ALA A 212 -21.11 -6.46 -14.02
N PRO A 213 -21.67 -6.99 -15.10
CA PRO A 213 -20.94 -7.93 -15.95
C PRO A 213 -19.62 -7.27 -16.37
N THR A 214 -18.52 -7.87 -15.98
CA THR A 214 -17.23 -7.43 -16.46
C THR A 214 -16.98 -8.17 -17.77
N GLU A 215 -17.03 -7.43 -18.87
CA GLU A 215 -16.60 -7.98 -20.16
C GLU A 215 -15.07 -8.15 -20.08
N ASP A 216 -14.63 -9.40 -19.95
CA ASP A 216 -13.27 -9.80 -20.26
C ASP A 216 -13.18 -9.77 -21.80
N GLY A 217 -13.00 -8.59 -22.36
CA GLY A 217 -12.74 -8.42 -23.79
C GLY A 217 -11.41 -9.06 -24.19
N ASP A 218 -11.23 -9.29 -25.48
CA ASP A 218 -9.94 -9.73 -26.03
C ASP A 218 -8.83 -8.78 -25.54
N VAL A 219 -7.73 -9.35 -25.06
CA VAL A 219 -6.55 -8.55 -24.66
C VAL A 219 -5.97 -7.90 -25.91
N PRO A 220 -5.96 -6.56 -26.00
CA PRO A 220 -5.44 -5.87 -27.16
C PRO A 220 -3.95 -6.14 -27.33
N GLU A 221 -3.49 -6.15 -28.58
CA GLU A 221 -2.06 -6.19 -28.86
C GLU A 221 -1.36 -4.96 -28.24
N PRO A 222 -0.17 -5.12 -27.68
CA PRO A 222 0.57 -4.01 -27.11
C PRO A 222 1.00 -3.02 -28.20
N GLY A 223 0.88 -1.70 -27.92
CA GLY A 223 1.35 -0.64 -28.81
C GLY A 223 2.88 -0.63 -28.92
N SER A 224 3.56 -0.83 -27.82
CA SER A 224 5.02 -1.01 -27.78
C SER A 224 5.44 -1.84 -26.56
N VAL A 225 6.56 -2.51 -26.67
CA VAL A 225 7.23 -3.22 -25.59
C VAL A 225 8.68 -2.79 -25.60
N ALA A 226 9.19 -2.32 -24.46
CA ALA A 226 10.60 -1.96 -24.27
C ALA A 226 11.14 -2.64 -23.02
N ASP A 227 12.30 -3.27 -23.16
CA ASP A 227 13.09 -3.81 -22.06
C ASP A 227 14.28 -2.89 -21.80
N ASP A 228 14.55 -2.52 -20.56
CA ASP A 228 15.66 -1.65 -20.18
C ASP A 228 17.00 -2.38 -20.14
N THR A 229 17.00 -3.70 -20.27
CA THR A 229 18.18 -4.55 -20.13
C THR A 229 18.19 -5.63 -21.21
N THR A 230 19.26 -5.73 -21.98
CA THR A 230 19.45 -6.81 -22.95
C THR A 230 19.85 -8.11 -22.25
N GLU A 231 19.63 -9.26 -22.92
CA GLU A 231 20.01 -10.58 -22.39
C GLU A 231 21.50 -10.64 -22.02
N ASP A 232 22.38 -10.17 -22.88
CA ASP A 232 23.84 -10.17 -22.62
C ASP A 232 24.20 -9.37 -21.36
N VAL A 233 23.58 -8.21 -21.17
CA VAL A 233 23.79 -7.36 -19.98
C VAL A 233 23.27 -8.06 -18.73
N PHE A 234 22.08 -8.66 -18.80
CA PHE A 234 21.49 -9.40 -17.68
C PHE A 234 22.38 -10.59 -17.27
N VAL A 235 22.85 -11.39 -18.25
CA VAL A 235 23.73 -12.53 -17.99
C VAL A 235 25.05 -12.06 -17.35
N ALA A 236 25.67 -11.00 -17.87
CA ALA A 236 26.91 -10.47 -17.28
C ALA A 236 26.72 -9.97 -15.84
N GLN A 237 25.58 -9.34 -15.53
CA GLN A 237 25.23 -8.94 -14.16
C GLN A 237 25.03 -10.15 -13.25
N ALA A 238 24.35 -11.20 -13.73
CA ALA A 238 24.14 -12.43 -12.98
C ALA A 238 25.46 -13.17 -12.70
N GLU A 239 26.34 -13.28 -13.67
CA GLU A 239 27.68 -13.89 -13.51
C GLU A 239 28.51 -13.13 -12.46
N ARG A 240 28.51 -11.80 -12.53
CA ARG A 240 29.18 -10.96 -11.52
C ARG A 240 28.59 -11.16 -10.13
N ALA A 241 27.27 -11.26 -10.01
CA ALA A 241 26.58 -11.51 -8.74
C ALA A 241 26.98 -12.89 -8.17
N LEU A 242 27.04 -13.93 -8.99
CA LEU A 242 27.47 -15.27 -8.60
C LEU A 242 28.93 -15.28 -8.10
N GLU A 243 29.81 -14.49 -8.70
CA GLU A 243 31.19 -14.36 -8.24
C GLU A 243 31.25 -13.73 -6.83
N HIS A 244 30.49 -12.66 -6.55
CA HIS A 244 30.39 -12.06 -5.22
C HIS A 244 29.82 -13.04 -4.18
N ILE A 245 28.86 -13.90 -4.55
CA ILE A 245 28.37 -14.99 -3.68
C ILE A 245 29.48 -16.01 -3.41
N ARG A 246 30.24 -16.40 -4.46
CA ARG A 246 31.31 -17.41 -4.35
C ARG A 246 32.44 -16.99 -3.40
N ILE A 247 32.82 -15.70 -3.42
CA ILE A 247 33.89 -15.17 -2.54
C ILE A 247 33.38 -14.74 -1.18
N GLY A 248 32.04 -14.76 -0.94
CA GLY A 248 31.45 -14.50 0.36
C GLY A 248 31.16 -13.03 0.66
N ASP A 249 31.18 -12.14 -0.35
CA ASP A 249 30.81 -10.73 -0.17
C ASP A 249 29.32 -10.57 0.11
N ILE A 250 28.49 -11.40 -0.51
CA ILE A 250 27.04 -11.44 -0.34
C ILE A 250 26.57 -12.90 -0.31
N TYR A 251 25.38 -13.15 0.23
CA TYR A 251 24.78 -14.48 0.24
C TYR A 251 23.57 -14.59 -0.70
N GLN A 252 22.95 -13.44 -1.04
CA GLN A 252 21.81 -13.35 -1.93
C GLN A 252 21.77 -11.97 -2.59
N VAL A 253 21.34 -11.94 -3.85
CA VAL A 253 21.05 -10.71 -4.58
C VAL A 253 19.94 -10.98 -5.59
N GLN A 254 19.10 -9.99 -5.83
CA GLN A 254 18.10 -10.03 -6.89
C GLN A 254 18.61 -9.19 -8.07
N VAL A 255 18.78 -9.84 -9.23
CA VAL A 255 19.03 -9.19 -10.51
C VAL A 255 17.71 -9.10 -11.25
N GLY A 256 17.32 -7.91 -11.66
CA GLY A 256 16.07 -7.66 -12.34
C GLY A 256 16.21 -6.69 -13.50
N HIS A 257 15.17 -6.60 -14.31
CA HIS A 257 15.02 -5.62 -15.39
C HIS A 257 13.57 -5.11 -15.43
N ALA A 258 13.33 -4.00 -16.09
CA ALA A 258 12.02 -3.42 -16.26
C ALA A 258 11.54 -3.57 -17.71
N ILE A 259 10.37 -4.18 -17.89
CA ILE A 259 9.68 -4.25 -19.17
C ILE A 259 8.55 -3.23 -19.16
N THR A 260 8.65 -2.24 -20.04
CA THR A 260 7.60 -1.22 -20.23
C THR A 260 6.71 -1.62 -21.40
N VAL A 261 5.41 -1.70 -21.14
CA VAL A 261 4.40 -2.07 -22.15
C VAL A 261 3.41 -0.93 -22.29
N GLN A 262 3.28 -0.39 -23.51
CA GLN A 262 2.20 0.55 -23.83
C GLN A 262 0.97 -0.24 -24.23
N THR A 263 -0.11 -0.10 -23.47
CA THR A 263 -1.35 -0.87 -23.67
C THR A 263 -2.57 -0.09 -23.22
N SER A 264 -3.74 -0.44 -23.75
CA SER A 264 -5.06 0.01 -23.29
C SER A 264 -5.71 -0.94 -22.27
N VAL A 265 -5.01 -1.98 -21.85
CA VAL A 265 -5.50 -2.92 -20.83
C VAL A 265 -5.66 -2.19 -19.49
N SER A 266 -6.82 -2.35 -18.86
CA SER A 266 -7.08 -1.72 -17.56
C SER A 266 -6.28 -2.39 -16.42
N ASP A 267 -6.02 -1.65 -15.35
CA ASP A 267 -5.41 -2.17 -14.12
C ASP A 267 -6.16 -3.38 -13.54
N LEU A 268 -7.49 -3.33 -13.61
CA LEU A 268 -8.36 -4.40 -13.15
C LEU A 268 -8.20 -5.68 -14.01
N ALA A 269 -8.07 -5.55 -15.33
CA ALA A 269 -7.85 -6.69 -16.21
C ALA A 269 -6.45 -7.31 -15.96
N VAL A 270 -5.42 -6.47 -15.74
CA VAL A 270 -4.09 -6.94 -15.33
C VAL A 270 -4.16 -7.69 -14.00
N TYR A 271 -4.86 -7.11 -13.00
CA TYR A 271 -5.03 -7.75 -11.70
C TYR A 271 -5.73 -9.11 -11.81
N ARG A 272 -6.84 -9.20 -12.55
CA ARG A 272 -7.57 -10.46 -12.79
C ARG A 272 -6.66 -11.51 -13.40
N ARG A 273 -5.91 -11.12 -14.42
CA ARG A 273 -5.00 -12.05 -15.09
C ARG A 273 -3.88 -12.54 -14.16
N MET A 274 -3.34 -11.65 -13.35
CA MET A 274 -2.34 -12.00 -12.34
C MET A 274 -2.94 -12.94 -11.28
N ARG A 275 -4.16 -12.65 -10.82
CA ARG A 275 -4.91 -13.46 -9.86
C ARG A 275 -5.13 -14.90 -10.34
N GLU A 276 -5.38 -15.09 -11.63
CA GLU A 276 -5.55 -16.42 -12.26
C GLU A 276 -4.23 -17.16 -12.44
N ARG A 277 -3.19 -16.43 -12.88
CA ARG A 277 -1.92 -17.04 -13.29
C ARG A 277 -0.96 -17.26 -12.14
N ASN A 278 -0.96 -16.37 -11.17
CA ASN A 278 -0.04 -16.36 -10.03
C ASN A 278 -0.76 -15.99 -8.73
N PRO A 279 -1.77 -16.78 -8.29
CA PRO A 279 -2.43 -16.53 -7.02
C PRO A 279 -1.41 -16.59 -5.88
N SER A 280 -1.42 -15.60 -5.02
CA SER A 280 -0.43 -15.44 -3.95
C SER A 280 -1.12 -15.07 -2.63
N PRO A 281 -0.49 -15.29 -1.46
CA PRO A 281 -1.07 -14.94 -0.17
C PRO A 281 -1.18 -13.43 0.04
N TYR A 282 -0.42 -12.62 -0.69
CA TYR A 282 -0.41 -11.17 -0.59
C TYR A 282 -0.58 -10.52 -1.97
N MET A 283 -1.81 -10.64 -2.51
CA MET A 283 -2.21 -9.92 -3.72
C MET A 283 -2.58 -8.49 -3.38
N SER A 284 -2.25 -7.55 -4.26
CA SER A 284 -2.56 -6.15 -4.05
C SER A 284 -2.97 -5.43 -5.34
N LEU A 285 -3.95 -4.54 -5.24
CA LEU A 285 -4.28 -3.53 -6.23
C LEU A 285 -4.42 -2.21 -5.49
N LEU A 286 -3.43 -1.34 -5.65
CA LEU A 286 -3.25 -0.13 -4.84
C LEU A 286 -3.18 1.10 -5.73
N PRO A 287 -4.19 1.98 -5.72
CA PRO A 287 -4.05 3.32 -6.28
C PRO A 287 -3.19 4.17 -5.34
N ILE A 288 -2.00 4.55 -5.76
CA ILE A 288 -1.00 5.24 -4.95
C ILE A 288 -0.34 6.33 -5.77
N ALA A 289 -0.38 7.55 -5.29
CA ALA A 289 0.31 8.71 -5.88
C ALA A 289 0.03 8.89 -7.39
N GLY A 290 -1.23 8.72 -7.81
CA GLY A 290 -1.66 8.86 -9.21
C GLY A 290 -1.29 7.67 -10.11
N ARG A 291 -0.82 6.57 -9.55
CA ARG A 291 -0.49 5.31 -10.21
C ARG A 291 -1.31 4.17 -9.62
N VAL A 292 -1.31 3.02 -10.30
CA VAL A 292 -1.85 1.79 -9.74
C VAL A 292 -0.74 0.75 -9.63
N VAL A 293 -0.49 0.28 -8.43
CA VAL A 293 0.43 -0.84 -8.17
C VAL A 293 -0.38 -2.11 -8.12
N VAL A 294 -0.03 -3.07 -8.98
CA VAL A 294 -0.61 -4.42 -8.98
C VAL A 294 0.48 -5.40 -8.57
N GLY A 295 0.24 -6.16 -7.51
CA GLY A 295 1.24 -7.05 -6.92
C GLY A 295 0.70 -8.43 -6.61
N ALA A 296 1.59 -9.44 -6.68
CA ALA A 296 1.37 -10.80 -6.23
C ALA A 296 2.61 -11.28 -5.44
N SER A 297 2.62 -11.04 -4.13
CA SER A 297 3.76 -11.37 -3.27
C SER A 297 3.56 -12.68 -2.54
N PRO A 298 4.58 -13.55 -2.51
CA PRO A 298 4.54 -14.80 -1.75
C PRO A 298 4.97 -14.60 -0.29
N GLU A 299 5.50 -13.44 0.08
CA GLU A 299 6.28 -13.26 1.31
C GLU A 299 5.63 -12.28 2.28
N LEU A 300 5.60 -12.68 3.56
CA LEU A 300 5.25 -11.82 4.67
C LEU A 300 6.49 -11.05 5.13
N PHE A 301 6.49 -9.73 4.90
CA PHE A 301 7.56 -8.87 5.41
C PHE A 301 7.50 -8.78 6.93
N LEU A 302 6.39 -8.32 7.49
CA LEU A 302 6.18 -8.18 8.94
C LEU A 302 4.69 -8.16 9.26
N ARG A 303 4.29 -8.93 10.28
CA ARG A 303 2.96 -8.87 10.91
C ARG A 303 3.12 -8.57 12.38
N LEU A 304 2.37 -7.61 12.88
CA LEU A 304 2.29 -7.27 14.29
C LEU A 304 0.88 -7.57 14.80
N GLU A 305 0.77 -8.44 15.79
CA GLU A 305 -0.50 -8.78 16.47
C GLU A 305 -0.28 -8.64 17.98
N GLY A 306 -0.77 -7.55 18.55
CA GLY A 306 -0.52 -7.21 19.95
C GLY A 306 0.98 -7.06 20.24
N ARG A 307 1.55 -8.00 20.98
CA ARG A 307 3.00 -8.02 21.33
C ARG A 307 3.82 -9.00 20.49
N THR A 308 3.20 -9.66 19.52
CA THR A 308 3.85 -10.66 18.67
C THR A 308 4.20 -10.04 17.32
N ALA A 309 5.49 -10.12 16.96
CA ALA A 309 5.99 -9.78 15.63
C ALA A 309 6.32 -11.07 14.88
N THR A 310 5.77 -11.22 13.68
CA THR A 310 6.00 -12.39 12.81
C THR A 310 6.65 -11.94 11.53
N MET A 311 7.75 -12.57 11.15
CA MET A 311 8.41 -12.46 9.84
C MET A 311 8.51 -13.86 9.24
N ARG A 312 8.47 -13.94 7.92
CA ARG A 312 8.65 -15.21 7.20
C ARG A 312 9.52 -14.98 5.96
N PRO A 313 10.83 -14.75 6.18
CA PRO A 313 11.74 -14.53 5.06
C PRO A 313 11.86 -15.80 4.22
N ILE A 314 11.80 -15.64 2.90
CA ILE A 314 12.06 -16.69 1.92
C ILE A 314 13.24 -16.29 1.04
N ALA A 315 13.93 -17.29 0.51
CA ALA A 315 14.96 -17.10 -0.52
C ALA A 315 14.39 -17.49 -1.89
N GLY A 316 15.21 -17.45 -2.94
CA GLY A 316 14.81 -17.91 -4.25
C GLY A 316 14.35 -19.37 -4.23
N THR A 317 13.29 -19.68 -4.97
CA THR A 317 12.72 -21.02 -5.11
C THR A 317 12.68 -21.41 -6.58
N THR A 318 13.21 -22.58 -6.92
CA THR A 318 13.09 -23.16 -8.25
C THR A 318 12.62 -24.60 -8.15
N ARG A 319 12.02 -25.12 -9.23
CA ARG A 319 11.69 -26.53 -9.32
C ARG A 319 13.00 -27.33 -9.36
N ARG A 320 13.08 -28.42 -8.63
CA ARG A 320 14.14 -29.39 -8.84
C ARG A 320 14.00 -29.96 -10.25
N SER A 321 15.03 -29.80 -11.08
CA SER A 321 15.15 -30.64 -12.28
C SER A 321 15.24 -32.08 -11.78
N GLY A 322 14.30 -32.92 -12.18
CA GLY A 322 14.44 -34.37 -11.93
C GLY A 322 15.69 -34.88 -12.65
N ASP A 323 16.56 -35.56 -11.92
CA ASP A 323 17.58 -36.44 -12.50
C ASP A 323 16.89 -37.61 -13.17
#